data_1f0f8641bf0ab16b3909f976ff66f659
#
_entry.id   1f0f8641bf0ab16b3909f976ff66f659
#
_cell.length_a   1.000
_cell.length_b   1.000
_cell.length_c   1.000
_cell.angle_alpha   90.00
_cell.angle_beta   90.00
_cell.angle_gamma   90.00
#
_symmetry.space_group_name_H-M   'P 1'
#
loop_
_entity.id
_entity.type
_entity.pdbx_description
1 polymer ?
#
loop_
_entity_poly.entity_id
_entity_poly.type
_entity_poly.pdbx_seq_one_letter_code
_entity_poly.pdbx_strand_id
1 'polypeptide(L)'
;MSNPFLLLWLEAPLQSWGFDSKFGRRDTLAFPTKSGVLGLVCSALGAGGPQRELLSDFAPLQQTVISYSRCQIKGDALIKQDREPFLRDFHMVGSGYDEKDPWSNLLTPKTREGKKAVGGGTKMTYRYYLQDAAFAVALEVPGDQVGRIAEALRSPTWDVYLGRKNCVPTDFIYRGTFASGADALAQAAILAAEKKRAEDFRVLQGNFDEIEVDEILTLNDVPIQFGEIKLYRDRQVGVRYVL
;
A
#
# COMPACT_ATOMS: atom_id res chain seq x y z
N MET A 1 -19.08 21.24 -6.75
CA MET A 1 -18.26 21.27 -5.52
C MET A 1 -17.06 20.38 -5.76
N SER A 2 -15.87 20.78 -5.33
CA SER A 2 -14.68 19.93 -5.40
C SER A 2 -14.82 18.76 -4.43
N ASN A 3 -14.26 17.61 -4.80
CA ASN A 3 -14.22 16.45 -3.92
C ASN A 3 -13.32 16.71 -2.71
N PRO A 4 -13.68 16.19 -1.51
CA PRO A 4 -12.83 16.24 -0.34
C PRO A 4 -11.68 15.24 -0.40
N PHE A 5 -10.69 15.43 0.48
CA PHE A 5 -9.53 14.55 0.63
C PHE A 5 -9.50 13.91 2.01
N LEU A 6 -9.18 12.62 2.05
CA LEU A 6 -8.83 11.92 3.27
C LEU A 6 -7.31 11.94 3.45
N LEU A 7 -6.84 12.21 4.65
CA LEU A 7 -5.46 11.97 5.03
C LEU A 7 -5.36 10.58 5.66
N LEU A 8 -4.52 9.73 5.07
CA LEU A 8 -4.16 8.43 5.61
C LEU A 8 -2.69 8.45 6.03
N TRP A 9 -2.40 7.91 7.23
CA TRP A 9 -1.04 7.69 7.72
C TRP A 9 -0.74 6.20 7.74
N LEU A 10 0.22 5.77 6.92
CA LEU A 10 0.55 4.37 6.70
C LEU A 10 1.93 4.08 7.27
N GLU A 11 1.98 3.61 8.50
CA GLU A 11 3.20 3.31 9.24
C GLU A 11 3.16 1.88 9.79
N ALA A 12 4.21 1.10 9.52
CA ALA A 12 4.37 -0.26 10.00
C ALA A 12 5.84 -0.68 9.96
N PRO A 13 6.26 -1.67 10.78
CA PRO A 13 7.60 -2.26 10.70
C PRO A 13 7.89 -2.87 9.34
N LEU A 14 6.87 -3.47 8.70
CA LEU A 14 6.93 -4.01 7.35
C LEU A 14 5.74 -3.52 6.52
N GLN A 15 6.00 -3.16 5.27
CA GLN A 15 4.96 -2.85 4.28
C GLN A 15 5.28 -3.51 2.94
N SER A 16 4.27 -3.77 2.12
CA SER A 16 4.47 -4.34 0.80
C SER A 16 3.40 -3.87 -0.18
N TRP A 17 3.79 -3.02 -1.11
CA TRP A 17 2.92 -2.43 -2.14
C TRP A 17 3.18 -3.15 -3.46
N GLY A 18 2.47 -4.26 -3.64
CA GLY A 18 2.72 -5.23 -4.71
C GLY A 18 2.69 -4.60 -6.10
N PHE A 19 3.72 -4.96 -6.89
CA PHE A 19 3.89 -4.57 -8.28
C PHE A 19 4.57 -5.73 -9.01
N ASP A 20 4.16 -6.00 -10.26
CA ASP A 20 4.74 -6.97 -11.22
C ASP A 20 5.29 -8.28 -10.61
N SER A 21 4.52 -8.86 -9.69
CA SER A 21 4.91 -10.09 -9.00
C SER A 21 4.67 -11.31 -9.87
N LYS A 22 5.74 -11.95 -10.36
CA LYS A 22 5.67 -13.14 -11.22
C LYS A 22 6.26 -14.37 -10.52
N PHE A 23 5.65 -15.54 -10.74
CA PHE A 23 6.13 -16.85 -10.26
C PHE A 23 6.44 -16.89 -8.76
N GLY A 24 7.67 -17.22 -8.39
CA GLY A 24 8.18 -17.32 -7.03
C GLY A 24 8.65 -15.99 -6.41
N ARG A 25 8.62 -14.88 -7.16
CA ARG A 25 9.03 -13.57 -6.69
C ARG A 25 7.81 -12.69 -6.39
N ARG A 26 7.81 -12.04 -5.24
CA ARG A 26 6.78 -11.11 -4.76
C ARG A 26 7.40 -9.77 -4.43
N ASP A 27 7.46 -8.91 -5.42
CA ASP A 27 8.05 -7.57 -5.31
C ASP A 27 7.16 -6.57 -4.59
N THR A 28 7.73 -5.42 -4.26
CA THR A 28 7.06 -4.24 -3.72
C THR A 28 7.61 -2.99 -4.39
N LEU A 29 6.74 -2.01 -4.63
CA LEU A 29 7.18 -0.64 -4.90
C LEU A 29 7.71 0.02 -3.63
N ALA A 30 8.44 1.10 -3.81
CA ALA A 30 8.98 1.93 -2.72
C ALA A 30 7.92 2.80 -2.02
N PHE A 31 6.66 2.75 -2.49
CA PHE A 31 5.55 3.58 -2.02
C PHE A 31 4.18 2.90 -2.24
N PRO A 32 3.13 3.35 -1.55
CA PRO A 32 1.76 2.85 -1.70
C PRO A 32 1.19 3.02 -3.11
N THR A 33 0.72 1.92 -3.70
CA THR A 33 0.00 1.93 -4.97
C THR A 33 -1.44 2.39 -4.80
N LYS A 34 -2.07 2.91 -5.86
CA LYS A 34 -3.50 3.28 -5.84
C LYS A 34 -4.38 2.06 -5.55
N SER A 35 -4.08 0.93 -6.17
CA SER A 35 -4.78 -0.33 -5.91
C SER A 35 -4.63 -0.81 -4.47
N GLY A 36 -3.45 -0.64 -3.86
CA GLY A 36 -3.20 -1.01 -2.47
C GLY A 36 -4.01 -0.15 -1.50
N VAL A 37 -4.02 1.17 -1.71
CA VAL A 37 -4.80 2.11 -0.90
C VAL A 37 -6.29 1.85 -1.04
N LEU A 38 -6.81 1.66 -2.26
CA LEU A 38 -8.22 1.35 -2.48
C LEU A 38 -8.61 -0.04 -1.95
N GLY A 39 -7.68 -1.01 -2.00
CA GLY A 39 -7.87 -2.31 -1.35
C GLY A 39 -8.03 -2.20 0.17
N LEU A 40 -7.28 -1.29 0.80
CA LEU A 40 -7.41 -0.97 2.23
C LEU A 40 -8.77 -0.33 2.53
N VAL A 41 -9.22 0.62 1.71
CA VAL A 41 -10.56 1.24 1.80
C VAL A 41 -11.64 0.17 1.66
N CYS A 42 -11.54 -0.73 0.68
CA CYS A 42 -12.48 -1.85 0.52
C CYS A 42 -12.50 -2.77 1.74
N SER A 43 -11.34 -3.08 2.34
CA SER A 43 -11.28 -3.88 3.58
C SER A 43 -11.98 -3.18 4.72
N ALA A 44 -11.76 -1.90 4.90
CA ALA A 44 -12.41 -1.11 5.93
C ALA A 44 -13.95 -1.08 5.75
N LEU A 45 -14.42 -0.95 4.52
CA LEU A 45 -15.85 -0.98 4.17
C LEU A 45 -16.50 -2.37 4.26
N GLY A 46 -15.72 -3.47 4.41
CA GLY A 46 -16.23 -4.83 4.25
C GLY A 46 -16.65 -5.14 2.81
N ALA A 47 -16.10 -4.44 1.83
CA ALA A 47 -16.46 -4.50 0.42
C ALA A 47 -15.63 -5.57 -0.31
N GLY A 48 -16.09 -6.81 -0.31
CA GLY A 48 -15.48 -7.93 -1.02
C GLY A 48 -15.93 -8.07 -2.47
N GLY A 49 -15.22 -8.91 -3.22
CA GLY A 49 -15.56 -9.20 -4.62
C GLY A 49 -15.07 -8.14 -5.61
N PRO A 50 -15.72 -8.00 -6.77
CA PRO A 50 -15.23 -7.17 -7.88
C PRO A 50 -15.17 -5.67 -7.62
N GLN A 51 -16.16 -5.10 -6.93
CA GLN A 51 -16.27 -3.67 -6.56
C GLN A 51 -16.13 -2.68 -7.73
N ARG A 52 -16.62 -3.02 -8.91
CA ARG A 52 -16.42 -2.23 -10.14
C ARG A 52 -16.96 -0.80 -10.04
N GLU A 53 -18.15 -0.62 -9.47
CA GLU A 53 -18.79 0.69 -9.33
C GLU A 53 -17.96 1.59 -8.41
N LEU A 54 -17.67 1.12 -7.19
CA LEU A 54 -16.83 1.85 -6.25
C LEU A 54 -15.47 2.22 -6.88
N LEU A 55 -14.83 1.28 -7.56
CA LEU A 55 -13.50 1.51 -8.16
C LEU A 55 -13.57 2.48 -9.35
N SER A 56 -14.67 2.48 -10.11
CA SER A 56 -14.85 3.43 -11.21
C SER A 56 -14.95 4.88 -10.73
N ASP A 57 -15.59 5.11 -9.58
CA ASP A 57 -15.69 6.44 -8.96
C ASP A 57 -14.32 6.98 -8.55
N PHE A 58 -13.42 6.10 -8.08
CA PHE A 58 -12.07 6.48 -7.68
C PHE A 58 -11.06 6.55 -8.82
N ALA A 59 -11.35 5.95 -9.97
CA ALA A 59 -10.38 5.85 -11.05
C ALA A 59 -9.83 7.22 -11.51
N PRO A 60 -10.64 8.28 -11.71
CA PRO A 60 -10.16 9.61 -12.11
C PRO A 60 -9.59 10.43 -10.94
N LEU A 61 -9.87 10.07 -9.70
CA LEU A 61 -9.57 10.90 -8.54
C LEU A 61 -8.09 10.89 -8.19
N GLN A 62 -7.64 11.95 -7.52
CA GLN A 62 -6.26 12.19 -7.18
C GLN A 62 -5.78 11.33 -6.00
N GLN A 63 -4.52 10.93 -6.07
CA GLN A 63 -3.79 10.34 -4.96
C GLN A 63 -2.38 10.90 -4.95
N THR A 64 -2.04 11.62 -3.90
CA THR A 64 -0.66 12.06 -3.62
C THR A 64 -0.11 11.26 -2.45
N VAL A 65 1.13 10.79 -2.58
CA VAL A 65 1.83 10.06 -1.52
C VAL A 65 3.08 10.84 -1.14
N ILE A 66 3.31 11.02 0.16
CA ILE A 66 4.59 11.52 0.69
C ILE A 66 5.24 10.41 1.50
N SER A 67 6.49 10.12 1.19
CA SER A 67 7.35 9.25 1.98
C SER A 67 8.08 10.04 3.04
N TYR A 68 8.17 9.46 4.24
CA TYR A 68 8.89 10.06 5.37
C TYR A 68 9.94 9.10 5.89
N SER A 69 11.17 9.60 6.04
CA SER A 69 12.28 8.91 6.69
C SER A 69 12.36 9.30 8.15
N ARG A 70 12.92 8.43 8.99
CA ARG A 70 13.20 8.76 10.40
C ARG A 70 14.25 9.86 10.49
N CYS A 71 14.16 10.64 11.57
CA CYS A 71 15.19 11.56 11.96
C CYS A 71 15.83 11.12 13.27
N GLN A 72 17.15 11.22 13.35
CA GLN A 72 17.91 11.04 14.57
C GLN A 72 18.30 12.40 15.14
N ILE A 73 18.18 12.54 16.46
CA ILE A 73 18.67 13.72 17.17
C ILE A 73 20.19 13.55 17.36
N LYS A 74 20.98 14.49 16.83
CA LYS A 74 22.41 14.53 17.01
C LYS A 74 22.81 15.94 17.50
N GLY A 75 23.08 16.06 18.81
CA GLY A 75 23.15 17.36 19.47
C GLY A 75 21.78 18.05 19.43
N ASP A 76 21.74 19.29 18.95
CA ASP A 76 20.50 20.08 18.79
C ASP A 76 19.87 19.95 17.39
N ALA A 77 20.45 19.13 16.49
CA ALA A 77 19.98 18.98 15.12
C ALA A 77 19.20 17.68 14.92
N LEU A 78 18.12 17.77 14.15
CA LEU A 78 17.40 16.63 13.58
C LEU A 78 18.03 16.28 12.22
N ILE A 79 18.61 15.08 12.14
CA ILE A 79 19.27 14.59 10.91
C ILE A 79 18.40 13.51 10.30
N LYS A 80 17.97 13.71 9.05
CA LYS A 80 17.26 12.70 8.26
C LYS A 80 18.17 11.48 8.07
N GLN A 81 17.62 10.30 8.33
CA GLN A 81 18.29 9.02 8.09
C GLN A 81 17.91 8.48 6.72
N ASP A 82 18.82 7.74 6.11
CA ASP A 82 18.53 6.97 4.92
C ASP A 82 17.44 5.93 5.21
N ARG A 83 16.67 5.60 4.18
CA ARG A 83 15.67 4.53 4.29
C ARG A 83 16.36 3.18 4.45
N GLU A 84 15.75 2.33 5.27
CA GLU A 84 16.19 0.95 5.37
C GLU A 84 16.08 0.25 4.00
N PRO A 85 17.07 -0.60 3.64
CA PRO A 85 16.99 -1.37 2.40
C PRO A 85 15.79 -2.33 2.43
N PHE A 86 15.36 -2.79 1.26
CA PHE A 86 14.28 -3.76 1.20
C PHE A 86 14.67 -5.07 1.89
N LEU A 87 13.81 -5.53 2.81
CA LEU A 87 13.93 -6.87 3.37
C LEU A 87 13.57 -7.90 2.31
N ARG A 88 14.48 -8.81 2.03
CA ARG A 88 14.20 -10.01 1.22
C ARG A 88 13.97 -11.20 2.14
N ASP A 89 12.74 -11.64 2.23
CA ASP A 89 12.32 -12.81 2.99
C ASP A 89 12.22 -14.04 2.07
N PHE A 90 12.89 -15.12 2.45
CA PHE A 90 12.73 -16.43 1.83
C PHE A 90 11.62 -17.18 2.54
N HIS A 91 10.49 -17.34 1.86
CA HIS A 91 9.29 -17.93 2.43
C HIS A 91 8.97 -19.27 1.79
N MET A 92 8.87 -20.31 2.62
CA MET A 92 8.43 -21.63 2.21
C MET A 92 7.02 -21.93 2.74
N VAL A 93 6.23 -22.58 1.90
CA VAL A 93 4.89 -23.09 2.26
C VAL A 93 4.86 -24.57 1.91
N GLY A 94 4.54 -25.41 2.89
CA GLY A 94 4.58 -26.85 2.82
C GLY A 94 5.86 -27.41 3.45
N SER A 95 5.79 -28.63 3.97
CA SER A 95 6.87 -29.32 4.66
C SER A 95 7.66 -30.30 3.78
N GLY A 96 7.46 -30.26 2.47
CA GLY A 96 7.89 -31.32 1.55
C GLY A 96 6.78 -32.35 1.35
N TYR A 97 7.11 -33.39 0.60
CA TYR A 97 6.18 -34.50 0.36
C TYR A 97 6.86 -35.81 0.74
N ASP A 98 6.32 -36.46 1.75
CA ASP A 98 6.70 -37.81 2.15
C ASP A 98 5.47 -38.72 1.96
N GLU A 99 5.57 -39.73 1.08
CA GLU A 99 4.48 -40.68 0.84
C GLU A 99 4.16 -41.55 2.05
N LYS A 100 5.12 -41.72 2.96
CA LYS A 100 4.96 -42.51 4.19
C LYS A 100 4.32 -41.72 5.33
N ASP A 101 4.29 -40.39 5.24
CA ASP A 101 3.64 -39.53 6.23
C ASP A 101 2.18 -39.24 5.81
N PRO A 102 1.17 -39.76 6.53
CA PRO A 102 -0.24 -39.54 6.22
C PRO A 102 -0.66 -38.06 6.29
N TRP A 103 0.11 -37.22 7.02
CA TRP A 103 -0.17 -35.80 7.19
C TRP A 103 0.42 -34.92 6.09
N SER A 104 1.38 -35.44 5.29
CA SER A 104 2.06 -34.67 4.25
C SER A 104 1.09 -34.09 3.20
N ASN A 105 0.00 -34.81 2.89
CA ASN A 105 -1.05 -34.35 1.99
C ASN A 105 -1.82 -33.12 2.51
N LEU A 106 -1.92 -32.94 3.83
CA LEU A 106 -2.56 -31.78 4.46
C LEU A 106 -1.65 -30.57 4.42
N LEU A 107 -0.34 -30.79 4.54
CA LEU A 107 0.68 -29.75 4.59
C LEU A 107 1.19 -29.33 3.20
N THR A 108 0.87 -30.09 2.16
CA THR A 108 1.25 -29.77 0.77
C THR A 108 0.36 -28.65 0.22
N PRO A 109 0.95 -27.60 -0.40
CA PRO A 109 0.17 -26.56 -1.07
C PRO A 109 -0.73 -27.15 -2.16
N LYS A 110 -1.99 -26.73 -2.20
CA LYS A 110 -2.99 -27.23 -3.15
C LYS A 110 -3.40 -26.15 -4.14
N THR A 111 -3.80 -26.57 -5.33
CA THR A 111 -4.51 -25.72 -6.30
C THR A 111 -5.94 -25.47 -5.81
N ARG A 112 -6.64 -24.58 -6.52
CA ARG A 112 -8.07 -24.31 -6.25
C ARG A 112 -8.96 -25.56 -6.35
N GLU A 113 -8.60 -26.49 -7.23
CA GLU A 113 -9.31 -27.75 -7.43
C GLU A 113 -8.88 -28.84 -6.41
N GLY A 114 -8.07 -28.48 -5.40
CA GLY A 114 -7.61 -29.41 -4.37
C GLY A 114 -6.47 -30.34 -4.76
N LYS A 115 -5.92 -30.19 -6.00
CA LYS A 115 -4.76 -30.96 -6.46
C LYS A 115 -3.46 -30.41 -5.87
N LYS A 116 -2.39 -31.21 -5.82
CA LYS A 116 -1.06 -30.75 -5.40
C LYS A 116 -0.59 -29.61 -6.30
N ALA A 117 -0.25 -28.46 -5.70
CA ALA A 117 0.18 -27.27 -6.44
C ALA A 117 1.64 -27.36 -6.91
N VAL A 118 2.45 -28.22 -6.27
CA VAL A 118 3.88 -28.41 -6.54
C VAL A 118 4.26 -29.89 -6.37
N GLY A 119 5.08 -30.41 -7.27
CA GLY A 119 5.48 -31.82 -7.26
C GLY A 119 6.29 -32.22 -6.02
N GLY A 120 7.11 -31.31 -5.47
CA GLY A 120 7.94 -31.57 -4.29
C GLY A 120 7.26 -31.28 -2.94
N GLY A 121 5.95 -30.98 -2.91
CA GLY A 121 5.23 -30.70 -1.68
C GLY A 121 5.54 -29.36 -1.02
N THR A 122 6.47 -28.58 -1.53
CA THR A 122 6.89 -27.29 -0.99
C THR A 122 6.90 -26.22 -2.07
N LYS A 123 6.30 -25.06 -1.79
CA LYS A 123 6.36 -23.89 -2.64
C LYS A 123 7.26 -22.84 -1.99
N MET A 124 8.30 -22.45 -2.68
CA MET A 124 9.25 -21.42 -2.26
C MET A 124 8.91 -20.08 -2.92
N THR A 125 9.01 -18.99 -2.18
CA THR A 125 8.85 -17.63 -2.69
C THR A 125 9.82 -16.68 -2.04
N TYR A 126 10.35 -15.73 -2.82
CA TYR A 126 11.05 -14.56 -2.31
C TYR A 126 10.06 -13.41 -2.19
N ARG A 127 9.96 -12.82 -1.01
CA ARG A 127 9.05 -11.72 -0.70
C ARG A 127 9.85 -10.50 -0.28
N TYR A 128 9.56 -9.37 -0.91
CA TYR A 128 10.23 -8.12 -0.59
C TYR A 128 9.29 -7.23 0.23
N TYR A 129 9.87 -6.53 1.21
CA TYR A 129 9.18 -5.63 2.11
C TYR A 129 9.94 -4.32 2.26
N LEU A 130 9.21 -3.23 2.43
CA LEU A 130 9.73 -1.99 2.98
C LEU A 130 9.87 -2.19 4.49
N GLN A 131 11.00 -1.74 5.04
CA GLN A 131 11.25 -1.77 6.48
C GLN A 131 11.01 -0.37 7.06
N ASP A 132 10.31 -0.31 8.19
CA ASP A 132 10.10 0.88 9.00
C ASP A 132 9.64 2.12 8.22
N ALA A 133 8.88 1.90 7.17
CA ALA A 133 8.41 2.95 6.29
C ALA A 133 7.20 3.69 6.88
N ALA A 134 7.12 4.99 6.60
CA ALA A 134 5.96 5.80 6.89
C ALA A 134 5.57 6.62 5.66
N PHE A 135 4.26 6.64 5.36
CA PHE A 135 3.71 7.41 4.25
C PHE A 135 2.48 8.19 4.70
N ALA A 136 2.35 9.42 4.21
CA ALA A 136 1.07 10.10 4.17
C ALA A 136 0.46 9.94 2.77
N VAL A 137 -0.83 9.64 2.72
CA VAL A 137 -1.60 9.59 1.48
C VAL A 137 -2.73 10.60 1.57
N ALA A 138 -2.71 11.60 0.69
CA ALA A 138 -3.85 12.45 0.43
C ALA A 138 -4.68 11.80 -0.68
N LEU A 139 -5.80 11.20 -0.29
CA LEU A 139 -6.71 10.47 -1.18
C LEU A 139 -7.94 11.32 -1.44
N GLU A 140 -8.15 11.76 -2.68
CA GLU A 140 -9.41 12.36 -3.11
C GLU A 140 -10.52 11.31 -3.11
N VAL A 141 -11.69 11.65 -2.57
CA VAL A 141 -12.82 10.73 -2.45
C VAL A 141 -14.10 11.36 -2.97
N PRO A 142 -15.05 10.58 -3.52
CA PRO A 142 -16.35 11.10 -3.92
C PRO A 142 -17.05 11.77 -2.73
N GLY A 143 -17.58 12.98 -2.95
CA GLY A 143 -18.13 13.80 -1.87
C GLY A 143 -19.29 13.15 -1.11
N ASP A 144 -20.11 12.35 -1.80
CA ASP A 144 -21.23 11.59 -1.24
C ASP A 144 -20.78 10.35 -0.42
N GLN A 145 -19.56 9.87 -0.63
CA GLN A 145 -19.01 8.67 0.03
C GLN A 145 -18.05 8.99 1.18
N VAL A 146 -17.61 10.25 1.33
CA VAL A 146 -16.53 10.63 2.27
C VAL A 146 -16.87 10.26 3.72
N GLY A 147 -18.09 10.52 4.18
CA GLY A 147 -18.50 10.21 5.55
C GLY A 147 -18.48 8.71 5.84
N ARG A 148 -19.00 7.90 4.93
CA ARG A 148 -19.02 6.44 5.01
C ARG A 148 -17.61 5.85 5.05
N ILE A 149 -16.72 6.35 4.18
CA ILE A 149 -15.33 5.87 4.09
C ILE A 149 -14.54 6.28 5.34
N ALA A 150 -14.69 7.53 5.78
CA ALA A 150 -14.03 8.01 6.99
C ALA A 150 -14.43 7.21 8.24
N GLU A 151 -15.70 6.86 8.38
CA GLU A 151 -16.19 6.02 9.48
C GLU A 151 -15.67 4.59 9.39
N ALA A 152 -15.70 4.00 8.20
CA ALA A 152 -15.16 2.66 7.98
C ALA A 152 -13.65 2.59 8.29
N LEU A 153 -12.87 3.64 7.99
CA LEU A 153 -11.45 3.68 8.33
C LEU A 153 -11.17 3.86 9.83
N ARG A 154 -12.12 4.40 10.60
CA ARG A 154 -12.04 4.46 12.07
C ARG A 154 -12.44 3.15 12.72
N SER A 155 -13.42 2.47 12.15
CA SER A 155 -13.97 1.20 12.66
C SER A 155 -14.10 0.20 11.50
N PRO A 156 -13.00 -0.38 11.06
CA PRO A 156 -12.99 -1.23 9.87
C PRO A 156 -13.75 -2.54 10.09
N THR A 157 -14.54 -2.92 9.08
CA THR A 157 -15.27 -4.20 9.06
C THR A 157 -14.32 -5.39 9.04
N TRP A 158 -13.24 -5.30 8.28
CA TRP A 158 -12.19 -6.31 8.24
C TRP A 158 -10.86 -5.69 8.61
N ASP A 159 -9.98 -6.52 9.20
CA ASP A 159 -8.62 -6.10 9.52
C ASP A 159 -7.93 -5.46 8.32
N VAL A 160 -7.28 -4.34 8.56
CA VAL A 160 -6.54 -3.61 7.53
C VAL A 160 -5.05 -3.90 7.65
N TYR A 161 -4.42 -4.10 6.49
CA TYR A 161 -2.99 -4.41 6.37
C TYR A 161 -2.35 -3.52 5.32
N LEU A 162 -1.09 -3.14 5.51
CA LEU A 162 -0.33 -2.34 4.54
C LEU A 162 0.28 -3.23 3.45
N GLY A 163 -0.64 -3.85 2.68
CA GLY A 163 -0.35 -4.78 1.60
C GLY A 163 -0.56 -6.24 1.98
N ARG A 164 0.41 -6.89 2.63
CA ARG A 164 0.28 -8.29 3.06
C ARG A 164 -0.23 -8.39 4.49
N LYS A 165 -0.84 -9.53 4.85
CA LYS A 165 -1.43 -9.77 6.17
C LYS A 165 -0.46 -9.64 7.36
N ASN A 166 0.83 -9.81 7.14
CA ASN A 166 1.87 -9.59 8.16
C ASN A 166 2.34 -8.12 8.27
N CYS A 167 1.83 -7.23 7.42
CA CYS A 167 2.14 -5.80 7.44
C CYS A 167 1.06 -5.05 8.24
N VAL A 168 1.10 -5.23 9.56
CA VAL A 168 0.10 -4.64 10.47
C VAL A 168 0.45 -3.18 10.74
N PRO A 169 -0.49 -2.21 10.57
CA PRO A 169 -0.27 -0.83 10.95
C PRO A 169 0.06 -0.68 12.43
N THR A 170 0.98 0.21 12.75
CA THR A 170 1.36 0.54 14.14
C THR A 170 0.67 1.77 14.67
N ASP A 171 -0.13 2.43 13.85
CA ASP A 171 -0.85 3.65 14.21
C ASP A 171 -2.19 3.72 13.46
N PHE A 172 -3.07 4.65 13.89
CA PHE A 172 -4.35 4.90 13.23
C PHE A 172 -4.13 5.38 11.79
N ILE A 173 -4.79 4.71 10.86
CA ILE A 173 -4.66 5.00 9.43
C ILE A 173 -5.35 6.32 9.07
N TYR A 174 -6.58 6.54 9.52
CA TYR A 174 -7.34 7.76 9.22
C TYR A 174 -6.89 8.92 10.10
N ARG A 175 -6.57 10.07 9.47
CA ARG A 175 -6.06 11.27 10.15
C ARG A 175 -6.88 12.53 9.89
N GLY A 176 -7.96 12.43 9.16
CA GLY A 176 -8.88 13.55 8.95
C GLY A 176 -9.42 13.63 7.53
N THR A 177 -10.44 14.50 7.39
CA THR A 177 -11.04 14.88 6.12
C THR A 177 -10.77 16.35 5.88
N PHE A 178 -10.36 16.72 4.67
CA PHE A 178 -9.92 18.06 4.30
C PHE A 178 -10.59 18.52 3.00
N ALA A 179 -10.75 19.84 2.85
CA ALA A 179 -11.34 20.42 1.66
C ALA A 179 -10.42 20.31 0.42
N SER A 180 -9.11 20.24 0.63
CA SER A 180 -8.11 20.11 -0.44
C SER A 180 -7.00 19.14 -0.10
N GLY A 181 -6.31 18.64 -1.13
CA GLY A 181 -5.11 17.82 -0.96
C GLY A 181 -3.97 18.60 -0.29
N ALA A 182 -3.86 19.91 -0.53
CA ALA A 182 -2.85 20.77 0.10
C ALA A 182 -3.05 20.83 1.62
N ASP A 183 -4.29 21.01 2.10
CA ASP A 183 -4.60 21.03 3.53
C ASP A 183 -4.31 19.67 4.19
N ALA A 184 -4.66 18.58 3.51
CA ALA A 184 -4.34 17.24 3.99
C ALA A 184 -2.82 17.02 4.13
N LEU A 185 -2.03 17.46 3.14
CA LEU A 185 -0.58 17.33 3.18
C LEU A 185 0.07 18.28 4.20
N ALA A 186 -0.48 19.47 4.44
CA ALA A 186 -0.03 20.35 5.50
C ALA A 186 -0.22 19.69 6.89
N GLN A 187 -1.36 19.04 7.13
CA GLN A 187 -1.57 18.26 8.35
C GLN A 187 -0.62 17.06 8.46
N ALA A 188 -0.31 16.41 7.33
CA ALA A 188 0.66 15.31 7.30
C ALA A 188 2.06 15.77 7.73
N ALA A 189 2.49 16.96 7.33
CA ALA A 189 3.77 17.53 7.73
C ALA A 189 3.85 17.79 9.24
N ILE A 190 2.76 18.27 9.86
CA ILE A 190 2.66 18.46 11.32
C ILE A 190 2.82 17.10 12.02
N LEU A 191 2.06 16.08 11.58
CA LEU A 191 2.13 14.74 12.14
C LEU A 191 3.53 14.12 11.99
N ALA A 192 4.18 14.33 10.84
CA ALA A 192 5.54 13.84 10.60
C ALA A 192 6.55 14.49 11.56
N ALA A 193 6.43 15.80 11.80
CA ALA A 193 7.29 16.50 12.74
C ALA A 193 7.13 15.97 14.18
N GLU A 194 5.89 15.74 14.65
CA GLU A 194 5.59 15.15 15.95
C GLU A 194 6.24 13.75 16.09
N LYS A 195 6.26 12.98 14.99
CA LYS A 195 6.86 11.63 14.93
C LYS A 195 8.36 11.64 14.65
N LYS A 196 9.00 12.81 14.59
CA LYS A 196 10.43 12.97 14.23
C LYS A 196 10.78 12.31 12.90
N ARG A 197 9.96 12.59 11.91
CA ARG A 197 10.16 12.14 10.54
C ARG A 197 10.30 13.33 9.62
N ALA A 198 11.15 13.24 8.60
CA ALA A 198 11.34 14.23 7.55
C ALA A 198 10.89 13.67 6.20
N GLU A 199 10.41 14.56 5.36
CA GLU A 199 10.03 14.22 3.99
C GLU A 199 11.24 13.69 3.21
N ASP A 200 11.00 12.64 2.43
CA ASP A 200 12.00 11.95 1.64
C ASP A 200 11.73 12.13 0.14
N PHE A 201 10.53 11.76 -0.29
CA PHE A 201 10.05 12.03 -1.65
C PHE A 201 8.53 12.10 -1.70
N ARG A 202 8.03 12.63 -2.82
CA ARG A 202 6.60 12.69 -3.18
C ARG A 202 6.31 11.87 -4.42
N VAL A 203 5.14 11.25 -4.44
CA VAL A 203 4.57 10.63 -5.64
C VAL A 203 3.33 11.42 -6.01
N LEU A 204 3.39 12.07 -7.16
CA LEU A 204 2.42 13.01 -7.66
C LEU A 204 1.66 12.42 -8.85
N GLN A 205 0.42 12.85 -9.02
CA GLN A 205 -0.39 12.57 -10.20
C GLN A 205 -0.77 13.90 -10.85
N GLY A 206 -0.64 14.01 -12.17
CA GLY A 206 -0.99 15.25 -12.87
C GLY A 206 -0.32 15.39 -14.23
N ASN A 207 -0.28 16.61 -14.73
CA ASN A 207 0.43 16.98 -15.95
C ASN A 207 1.90 17.30 -15.64
N PHE A 208 2.82 16.46 -16.06
CA PHE A 208 4.25 16.60 -15.77
C PHE A 208 4.98 17.58 -16.69
N ASP A 209 4.30 18.19 -17.67
CA ASP A 209 4.81 19.36 -18.37
C ASP A 209 4.75 20.62 -17.52
N GLU A 210 3.91 20.62 -16.47
CA GLU A 210 3.68 21.76 -15.56
C GLU A 210 4.21 21.49 -14.14
N ILE A 211 4.45 20.24 -13.78
CA ILE A 211 4.90 19.81 -12.45
C ILE A 211 6.32 19.28 -12.56
N GLU A 212 7.26 19.93 -11.87
CA GLU A 212 8.64 19.45 -11.78
C GLU A 212 8.73 18.14 -11.02
N VAL A 213 9.30 17.12 -11.66
CA VAL A 213 9.53 15.77 -11.11
C VAL A 213 10.88 15.26 -11.57
N ASP A 214 11.51 14.42 -10.75
CA ASP A 214 12.81 13.82 -11.05
C ASP A 214 12.67 12.55 -11.91
N GLU A 215 11.53 11.86 -11.78
CA GLU A 215 11.27 10.60 -12.47
C GLU A 215 9.77 10.46 -12.81
N ILE A 216 9.48 9.92 -13.99
CA ILE A 216 8.10 9.56 -14.40
C ILE A 216 8.01 8.05 -14.52
N LEU A 217 7.06 7.46 -13.80
CA LEU A 217 6.79 6.02 -13.81
C LEU A 217 5.41 5.73 -14.41
N THR A 218 5.34 4.69 -15.23
CA THR A 218 4.05 4.10 -15.66
C THR A 218 3.73 2.92 -14.78
N LEU A 219 2.61 2.99 -14.06
CA LEU A 219 2.15 1.99 -13.11
C LEU A 219 0.83 1.38 -13.56
N ASN A 220 0.74 0.05 -13.58
CA ASN A 220 -0.51 -0.68 -13.79
C ASN A 220 -1.22 -0.88 -12.44
N ASP A 221 -1.69 0.21 -11.81
CA ASP A 221 -2.17 0.20 -10.43
C ASP A 221 -3.52 0.90 -10.20
N VAL A 222 -4.19 1.37 -11.25
CA VAL A 222 -5.59 1.85 -11.13
C VAL A 222 -6.52 0.65 -11.22
N PRO A 223 -7.16 0.23 -10.11
CA PRO A 223 -7.98 -0.96 -10.13
C PRO A 223 -9.30 -0.72 -10.88
N ILE A 224 -9.63 -1.64 -11.80
CA ILE A 224 -10.93 -1.72 -12.49
C ILE A 224 -11.81 -2.74 -11.76
N GLN A 225 -11.19 -3.81 -11.27
CA GLN A 225 -11.88 -4.91 -10.61
C GLN A 225 -10.94 -5.62 -9.65
N PHE A 226 -11.45 -5.92 -8.45
CA PHE A 226 -10.85 -6.83 -7.47
C PHE A 226 -11.46 -8.23 -7.55
N GLY A 227 -11.26 -9.06 -6.54
CA GLY A 227 -11.79 -10.40 -6.45
C GLY A 227 -10.93 -11.46 -7.14
N GLU A 228 -11.56 -12.47 -7.74
CA GLU A 228 -10.84 -13.60 -8.37
C GLU A 228 -10.05 -13.19 -9.59
N ILE A 229 -10.65 -12.40 -10.47
CA ILE A 229 -10.02 -11.83 -11.67
C ILE A 229 -9.75 -10.37 -11.36
N LYS A 230 -8.49 -10.03 -11.20
CA LYS A 230 -8.05 -8.67 -10.94
C LYS A 230 -7.72 -7.98 -12.26
N LEU A 231 -8.28 -6.79 -12.46
CA LEU A 231 -8.03 -5.98 -13.64
C LEU A 231 -7.56 -4.59 -13.20
N TYR A 232 -6.57 -4.08 -13.89
CA TYR A 232 -5.98 -2.77 -13.62
C TYR A 232 -5.81 -1.99 -14.92
N ARG A 233 -5.70 -0.67 -14.80
CA ARG A 233 -5.38 0.27 -15.87
C ARG A 233 -4.10 0.99 -15.50
N ASP A 234 -3.33 1.35 -16.53
CA ASP A 234 -2.12 2.14 -16.36
C ASP A 234 -2.44 3.58 -15.97
N ARG A 235 -1.55 4.17 -15.19
CA ARG A 235 -1.42 5.60 -14.97
C ARG A 235 0.05 6.01 -14.92
N GLN A 236 0.30 7.28 -15.20
CA GLN A 236 1.60 7.88 -14.93
C GLN A 236 1.61 8.57 -13.57
N VAL A 237 2.74 8.48 -12.90
CA VAL A 237 3.05 9.21 -11.66
C VAL A 237 4.42 9.82 -11.77
N GLY A 238 4.58 11.02 -11.21
CA GLY A 238 5.88 11.67 -11.06
C GLY A 238 6.43 11.47 -9.66
N VAL A 239 7.71 11.15 -9.55
CA VAL A 239 8.43 11.10 -8.26
C VAL A 239 9.29 12.33 -8.14
N ARG A 240 9.22 13.01 -7.00
CA ARG A 240 10.04 14.17 -6.67
C ARG A 240 10.76 13.92 -5.35
N TYR A 241 12.07 13.91 -5.37
CA TYR A 241 12.91 13.72 -4.19
C TYR A 241 13.13 15.04 -3.44
N VAL A 242 13.26 14.94 -2.12
CA VAL A 242 13.65 16.07 -1.26
C VAL A 242 15.09 15.85 -0.84
N LEU A 243 15.97 16.69 -1.37
CA LEU A 243 17.41 16.69 -1.10
C LEU A 243 17.71 17.20 0.32
#